data_6edb83f13c6aa64c23f30f60c0ed1398
#
_entry.id   6edb83f13c6aa64c23f30f60c0ed1398
#
_cell.length_a   1.000
_cell.length_b   1.000
_cell.length_c   1.000
_cell.angle_alpha   90.00
_cell.angle_beta   90.00
_cell.angle_gamma   90.00
#
_symmetry.space_group_name_H-M   'P 1'
#
loop_
_entity.id
_entity.type
_entity.pdbx_description
1 polymer ?
#
loop_
_entity_poly.entity_id
_entity_poly.type
_entity_poly.pdbx_seq_one_letter_code
_entity_poly.pdbx_strand_id
1 'polypeptide(L)'
;MKAAVYHGPRDIRVEDVSRPEIAEDELLVQVKACGICGSDLHTYRLGMFEEALGRPIENGRIMGHEISGEIVEVGSGVEGFRVGARVTSVGRGGFAEYAPLAVSERPTHCRSRSVSKRAR
;
A
#
# COMPACT_ATOMS: atom_id res chain seq x y z
N MET A 1 3.51 11.19 8.20
CA MET A 1 2.90 11.13 6.86
C MET A 1 1.38 11.19 6.95
N LYS A 2 0.72 11.55 5.86
CA LYS A 2 -0.74 11.47 5.76
C LYS A 2 -1.18 10.06 5.40
N ALA A 3 -2.22 9.58 6.07
CA ALA A 3 -2.84 8.29 5.78
C ALA A 3 -4.35 8.36 6.00
N ALA A 4 -5.09 7.57 5.23
CA ALA A 4 -6.51 7.34 5.47
C ALA A 4 -6.66 6.17 6.44
N VAL A 5 -7.05 6.46 7.65
CA VAL A 5 -7.12 5.49 8.74
C VAL A 5 -8.55 5.05 8.98
N TYR A 6 -8.80 3.76 8.84
CA TYR A 6 -10.09 3.13 9.11
C TYR A 6 -10.24 2.86 10.61
N HIS A 7 -11.27 3.41 11.23
CA HIS A 7 -11.59 3.25 12.65
C HIS A 7 -12.82 2.37 12.92
N GLY A 8 -13.53 1.99 11.89
CA GLY A 8 -14.76 1.20 11.98
C GLY A 8 -15.65 1.45 10.77
N PRO A 9 -16.82 0.77 10.68
CA PRO A 9 -17.73 0.96 9.57
C PRO A 9 -18.11 2.43 9.37
N ARG A 10 -17.99 2.92 8.15
CA ARG A 10 -18.26 4.31 7.73
C ARG A 10 -17.41 5.38 8.41
N ASP A 11 -16.26 4.98 8.98
CA ASP A 11 -15.37 5.87 9.71
C ASP A 11 -13.92 5.72 9.20
N ILE A 12 -13.61 6.48 8.17
CA ILE A 12 -12.24 6.65 7.63
C ILE A 12 -11.85 8.11 7.83
N ARG A 13 -10.68 8.33 8.45
CA ARG A 13 -10.16 9.65 8.76
C ARG A 13 -8.79 9.85 8.16
N VAL A 14 -8.53 11.04 7.61
CA VAL A 14 -7.17 11.42 7.22
C VAL A 14 -6.43 11.90 8.46
N GLU A 15 -5.36 11.20 8.80
CA GLU A 15 -4.58 11.46 10.01
C GLU A 15 -3.08 11.56 9.68
N ASP A 16 -2.35 12.25 10.54
CA ASP A 16 -0.90 12.20 10.54
C ASP A 16 -0.45 10.98 11.35
N VAL A 17 0.30 10.11 10.70
CA VAL A 17 0.84 8.89 11.31
C VAL A 17 2.34 8.79 11.06
N SER A 18 3.03 7.99 11.85
CA SER A 18 4.45 7.73 11.65
C SER A 18 4.68 7.04 10.30
N ARG A 19 5.76 7.45 9.62
CA ARG A 19 6.24 6.73 8.44
C ARG A 19 6.61 5.30 8.84
N PRO A 20 6.20 4.25 8.09
CA PRO A 20 6.49 2.88 8.47
C PRO A 20 7.99 2.59 8.44
N GLU A 21 8.44 1.82 9.41
CA GLU A 21 9.75 1.18 9.41
C GLU A 21 9.65 -0.15 8.69
N ILE A 22 10.68 -0.51 7.91
CA ILE A 22 10.68 -1.75 7.15
C ILE A 22 11.53 -2.83 7.82
N ALA A 23 11.11 -4.08 7.66
CA ALA A 23 11.89 -5.25 8.01
C ALA A 23 12.95 -5.58 6.93
N GLU A 24 13.81 -6.54 7.21
CA GLU A 24 14.91 -6.92 6.30
C GLU A 24 14.42 -7.44 4.94
N ASP A 25 13.23 -8.01 4.88
CA ASP A 25 12.60 -8.60 3.70
C ASP A 25 11.57 -7.67 3.03
N GLU A 26 11.59 -6.41 3.38
CA GLU A 26 10.62 -5.44 2.90
C GLU A 26 11.23 -4.31 2.07
N LEU A 27 10.38 -3.71 1.25
CA LEU A 27 10.63 -2.47 0.51
C LEU A 27 9.78 -1.36 1.13
N LEU A 28 10.32 -0.15 1.25
CA LEU A 28 9.50 1.02 1.53
C LEU A 28 9.20 1.72 0.20
N VAL A 29 7.92 1.89 -0.07
CA VAL A 29 7.43 2.48 -1.32
C VAL A 29 6.74 3.80 -1.04
N GLN A 30 7.14 4.84 -1.77
CA GLN A 30 6.36 6.07 -1.85
C GLN A 30 5.18 5.80 -2.79
N VAL A 31 3.97 5.78 -2.23
CA VAL A 31 2.76 5.44 -2.97
C VAL A 31 2.42 6.56 -3.95
N LYS A 32 2.31 6.23 -5.23
CA LYS A 32 1.89 7.15 -6.29
C LYS A 32 0.44 6.94 -6.69
N ALA A 33 -0.04 5.71 -6.56
CA ALA A 33 -1.44 5.35 -6.77
C ALA A 33 -1.78 4.11 -5.95
N CYS A 34 -3.00 4.05 -5.47
CA CYS A 34 -3.56 2.88 -4.83
C CYS A 34 -4.97 2.66 -5.36
N GLY A 35 -5.24 1.47 -5.88
CA GLY A 35 -6.56 1.09 -6.37
C GLY A 35 -7.56 0.91 -5.23
N ILE A 36 -8.82 1.09 -5.54
CA ILE A 36 -9.94 0.78 -4.64
C ILE A 36 -10.57 -0.53 -5.11
N CYS A 37 -10.56 -1.52 -4.24
CA CYS A 37 -11.19 -2.82 -4.47
C CYS A 37 -12.62 -2.84 -3.89
N GLY A 38 -13.45 -3.74 -4.41
CA GLY A 38 -14.77 -3.98 -3.83
C GLY A 38 -14.72 -4.38 -2.35
N SER A 39 -13.66 -5.05 -1.92
CA SER A 39 -13.42 -5.40 -0.51
C SER A 39 -13.25 -4.17 0.39
N ASP A 40 -12.69 -3.09 -0.11
CA ASP A 40 -12.56 -1.82 0.62
C ASP A 40 -13.94 -1.20 0.87
N LEU A 41 -14.81 -1.24 -0.14
CA LEU A 41 -16.19 -0.76 -0.01
C LEU A 41 -17.00 -1.61 0.97
N HIS A 42 -16.83 -2.93 0.92
CA HIS A 42 -17.47 -3.86 1.85
C HIS A 42 -17.02 -3.60 3.29
N THR A 43 -15.72 -3.42 3.49
CA THR A 43 -15.14 -3.08 4.79
C THR A 43 -15.70 -1.76 5.32
N TYR A 44 -15.72 -0.73 4.46
CA TYR A 44 -16.25 0.58 4.83
C TYR A 44 -17.72 0.53 5.24
N ARG A 45 -18.54 -0.23 4.51
CA ARG A 45 -19.98 -0.30 4.74
C ARG A 45 -20.37 -1.20 5.90
N LEU A 46 -19.72 -2.36 6.04
CA LEU A 46 -20.18 -3.47 6.87
C LEU A 46 -19.16 -3.94 7.92
N GLY A 47 -17.92 -3.48 7.89
CA GLY A 47 -16.91 -3.85 8.89
C GLY A 47 -16.33 -5.26 8.69
N MET A 48 -15.72 -5.53 7.55
CA MET A 48 -15.12 -6.84 7.26
C MET A 48 -14.03 -7.25 8.26
N PHE A 49 -13.23 -6.30 8.75
CA PHE A 49 -12.17 -6.61 9.73
C PHE A 49 -12.76 -7.01 11.08
N GLU A 50 -13.77 -6.31 11.53
CA GLU A 50 -14.46 -6.61 12.79
C GLU A 50 -15.17 -7.97 12.71
N GLU A 51 -15.79 -8.28 11.57
CA GLU A 51 -16.39 -9.58 11.32
C GLU A 51 -15.35 -10.70 11.38
N ALA A 52 -14.22 -10.54 10.70
CA ALA A 52 -13.14 -11.52 10.68
C ALA A 52 -12.46 -11.71 12.04
N LEU A 53 -12.33 -10.62 12.82
CA LEU A 53 -11.70 -10.66 14.15
C LEU A 53 -12.68 -11.04 15.27
N GLY A 54 -13.99 -10.93 15.02
CA GLY A 54 -15.02 -11.10 16.05
C GLY A 54 -15.01 -10.02 17.15
N ARG A 55 -14.36 -8.88 16.89
CA ARG A 55 -14.25 -7.76 17.83
C ARG A 55 -14.01 -6.45 17.07
N PRO A 56 -14.28 -5.29 17.70
CA PRO A 56 -13.96 -3.99 17.10
C PRO A 56 -12.47 -3.81 16.81
N ILE A 57 -12.17 -2.98 15.81
CA ILE A 57 -10.80 -2.56 15.51
C ILE A 57 -10.36 -1.53 16.56
N GLU A 58 -9.20 -1.79 17.14
CA GLU A 58 -8.53 -0.86 18.05
C GLU A 58 -7.41 -0.12 17.31
N ASN A 59 -7.19 1.16 17.66
CA ASN A 59 -6.10 2.01 17.15
C ASN A 59 -6.11 2.30 15.64
N GLY A 60 -7.21 2.00 14.96
CA GLY A 60 -7.34 2.24 13.53
C GLY A 60 -6.51 1.29 12.66
N ARG A 61 -6.74 1.36 11.36
CA ARG A 61 -6.03 0.55 10.36
C ARG A 61 -5.94 1.30 9.03
N ILE A 62 -4.75 1.31 8.42
CA ILE A 62 -4.58 1.87 7.09
C ILE A 62 -4.95 0.77 6.09
N MET A 63 -5.94 1.06 5.25
CA MET A 63 -6.39 0.17 4.19
C MET A 63 -5.62 0.40 2.88
N GLY A 64 -6.04 -0.25 1.82
CA GLY A 64 -5.46 -0.16 0.49
C GLY A 64 -4.44 -1.27 0.23
N HIS A 65 -4.70 -2.07 -0.80
CA HIS A 65 -3.88 -3.25 -1.09
C HIS A 65 -3.47 -3.36 -2.57
N GLU A 66 -3.86 -2.44 -3.42
CA GLU A 66 -3.49 -2.39 -4.84
C GLU A 66 -2.55 -1.21 -5.06
N ILE A 67 -1.26 -1.40 -4.77
CA ILE A 67 -0.27 -0.33 -4.59
C ILE A 67 0.63 -0.22 -5.82
N SER A 68 0.85 1.01 -6.28
CA SER A 68 1.89 1.37 -7.22
C SER A 68 2.70 2.53 -6.68
N GLY A 69 4.00 2.49 -6.82
CA GLY A 69 4.85 3.57 -6.34
C GLY A 69 6.32 3.39 -6.67
N GLU A 70 7.12 4.21 -6.03
CA GLU A 70 8.58 4.24 -6.19
C GLU A 70 9.26 3.76 -4.92
N ILE A 71 10.22 2.86 -5.05
CA ILE A 71 11.03 2.36 -3.94
C ILE A 71 11.90 3.50 -3.42
N VAL A 72 11.79 3.78 -2.12
CA VAL A 72 12.62 4.77 -1.42
C VAL A 72 13.58 4.15 -0.40
N GLU A 73 13.34 2.91 0.00
CA GLU A 73 14.20 2.15 0.89
C GLU A 73 14.09 0.66 0.60
N VAL A 74 15.21 -0.06 0.70
CA VAL A 74 15.29 -1.51 0.45
C VAL A 74 15.80 -2.19 1.71
N GLY A 75 15.10 -3.20 2.19
CA GLY A 75 15.52 -4.02 3.33
C GLY A 75 16.84 -4.74 3.05
N SER A 76 17.63 -4.96 4.09
CA SER A 76 19.00 -5.51 3.98
C SER A 76 19.06 -6.93 3.41
N GLY A 77 17.99 -7.68 3.49
CA GLY A 77 17.87 -9.05 2.94
C GLY A 77 17.25 -9.12 1.55
N VAL A 78 16.91 -7.97 0.94
CA VAL A 78 16.24 -7.93 -0.36
C VAL A 78 17.23 -7.84 -1.49
N GLU A 79 17.06 -8.71 -2.50
CA GLU A 79 17.81 -8.69 -3.76
C GLU A 79 16.88 -8.41 -4.94
N GLY A 80 17.41 -7.85 -6.03
CA GLY A 80 16.68 -7.62 -7.28
C GLY A 80 15.82 -6.35 -7.31
N PHE A 81 15.85 -5.54 -6.27
CA PHE A 81 15.17 -4.25 -6.20
C PHE A 81 16.14 -3.15 -5.78
N ARG A 82 15.89 -1.94 -6.25
CA ARG A 82 16.74 -0.78 -5.95
C ARG A 82 15.90 0.47 -5.68
N VAL A 83 16.44 1.38 -4.91
CA VAL A 83 15.86 2.73 -4.71
C VAL A 83 15.70 3.43 -6.06
N GLY A 84 14.56 4.05 -6.27
CA GLY A 84 14.19 4.74 -7.51
C GLY A 84 13.42 3.86 -8.51
N ALA A 85 13.39 2.54 -8.32
CA ALA A 85 12.60 1.66 -9.17
C ALA A 85 11.10 1.83 -8.91
N ARG A 86 10.31 1.71 -9.95
CA ARG A 86 8.85 1.74 -9.88
C ARG A 86 8.30 0.33 -9.81
N VAL A 87 7.43 0.09 -8.85
CA VAL A 87 6.85 -1.23 -8.61
C VAL A 87 5.34 -1.14 -8.39
N THR A 88 4.69 -2.26 -8.65
CA THR A 88 3.29 -2.49 -8.27
C THR A 88 3.18 -3.80 -7.52
N SER A 89 2.29 -3.86 -6.56
CA SER A 89 2.03 -5.07 -5.79
C SER A 89 0.66 -5.05 -5.15
N VAL A 90 0.19 -6.23 -4.82
CA VAL A 90 -0.84 -6.39 -3.80
C VAL A 90 -0.12 -6.35 -2.44
N GLY A 91 -0.54 -5.46 -1.56
CA GLY A 91 0.12 -5.26 -0.29
C GLY A 91 -0.83 -4.80 0.79
N ARG A 92 -0.35 -3.99 1.71
CA ARG A 92 -1.14 -3.43 2.83
C ARG A 92 -0.77 -1.98 3.09
N GLY A 93 -1.74 -1.21 3.57
CA GLY A 93 -1.50 0.17 4.00
C GLY A 93 -1.27 1.16 2.86
N GLY A 94 -1.83 0.90 1.69
CA GLY A 94 -1.61 1.71 0.48
C GLY A 94 -2.32 3.05 0.46
N PHE A 95 -3.34 3.26 1.30
CA PHE A 95 -4.00 4.57 1.42
C PHE A 95 -3.21 5.49 2.34
N ALA A 96 -1.93 5.65 2.04
CA ALA A 96 -0.97 6.47 2.76
C ALA A 96 0.13 6.95 1.81
N GLU A 97 0.92 7.90 2.23
CA GLU A 97 2.04 8.41 1.41
C GLU A 97 3.16 7.37 1.23
N TYR A 98 3.38 6.52 2.23
CA TYR A 98 4.37 5.43 2.18
C TYR A 98 3.74 4.13 2.67
N ALA A 99 4.13 3.03 2.05
CA ALA A 99 3.69 1.70 2.43
C ALA A 99 4.85 0.70 2.40
N PRO A 100 4.94 -0.23 3.37
CA PRO A 100 5.87 -1.33 3.30
C PRO A 100 5.32 -2.42 2.39
N LEU A 101 6.16 -2.97 1.53
CA LEU A 101 5.85 -4.13 0.69
C LEU A 101 6.81 -5.27 1.01
N ALA A 102 6.30 -6.40 1.45
CA ALA A 102 7.11 -7.60 1.62
C ALA A 102 7.48 -8.21 0.26
N VAL A 103 8.69 -8.70 0.14
CA VAL A 103 9.14 -9.38 -1.10
C VAL A 103 8.30 -10.63 -1.38
N SER A 104 7.78 -11.29 -0.33
CA SER A 104 6.85 -12.41 -0.45
C SER A 104 5.53 -12.05 -1.16
N GLU A 105 5.16 -10.79 -1.20
CA GLU A 105 4.01 -10.27 -1.95
C GLU A 105 4.31 -10.13 -3.45
N ARG A 106 5.51 -10.47 -3.87
CA ARG A 106 5.99 -10.49 -5.26
C ARG A 106 5.80 -9.13 -5.97
N PRO A 107 6.39 -8.04 -5.46
CA PRO A 107 6.35 -6.76 -6.16
C PRO A 107 6.90 -6.91 -7.57
N THR A 108 6.22 -6.32 -8.53
CA THR A 108 6.58 -6.39 -9.94
C THR A 108 7.07 -5.02 -10.41
N HIS A 109 8.18 -4.99 -11.13
CA HIS A 109 8.67 -3.75 -11.76
C HIS A 109 7.66 -3.26 -12.80
N CYS A 110 7.30 -1.98 -12.72
CA CYS A 110 6.52 -1.34 -13.74
C CYS A 110 7.38 -1.15 -15.01
N ARG A 111 6.83 -1.53 -16.16
CA ARG A 111 7.48 -1.22 -17.43
C ARG A 111 7.47 0.29 -17.65
N SER A 112 8.61 0.85 -18.10
CA SER A 112 8.61 2.18 -18.66
C SER A 112 7.69 2.18 -19.88
N ARG A 113 6.70 3.08 -19.93
CA ARG A 113 6.00 3.33 -21.17
C ARG A 113 7.04 3.82 -22.19
N SER A 114 7.41 2.98 -23.12
CA SER A 114 7.84 3.48 -24.40
C SER A 114 6.62 4.16 -25.01
N VAL A 115 6.59 5.49 -25.00
CA VAL A 115 5.69 6.23 -25.85
C VAL A 115 6.17 5.90 -27.27
N SER A 116 5.59 4.87 -27.88
CA SER A 116 5.71 4.75 -29.30
C SER A 116 5.04 6.01 -29.84
N LYS A 117 5.84 6.97 -30.30
CA LYS A 117 5.36 8.01 -31.16
C LYS A 117 4.85 7.25 -32.39
N ARG A 118 3.55 6.95 -32.42
CA ARG A 118 2.92 6.62 -33.69
C ARG A 118 3.09 7.88 -34.53
N ALA A 119 4.00 7.81 -35.46
CA ALA A 119 4.06 8.80 -36.52
C ALA A 119 2.66 8.84 -37.15
N ARG A 120 2.05 9.98 -37.11
CA ARG A 120 0.82 10.24 -37.87
C ARG A 120 1.17 10.44 -39.34
#